data_e1380cc722a439405cdd85de2c3a371e
#
_entry.id   e1380cc722a439405cdd85de2c3a371e
#
_cell.length_a   1.000
_cell.length_b   1.000
_cell.length_c   1.000
_cell.angle_alpha   90.00
_cell.angle_beta   90.00
_cell.angle_gamma   90.00
#
_symmetry.space_group_name_H-M   'P 1'
#
loop_
_entity.id
_entity.type
_entity.pdbx_description
1 polymer ?
#
loop_
_entity_poly.entity_id
_entity_poly.type
_entity_poly.pdbx_seq_one_letter_code
_entity_poly.pdbx_strand_id
1 'polypeptide(L)'
;MRAAYIAKYDEPYALGERPIPEIRPDEILVRVHAAGFCHSDLQVLQNKFTKPTPIGLIPSHEIAGVVVDVGKNCDDRLRLGDRVGMLNFKHACGVCAGCRASQARGNTRDPRFCEAREIAGFYHDGGFAEYVAADPTTTLKLPESVGLNQAAPLMCAGATVWGSLERVTAGLREGDTVAIVGIGGLGHLGLQFAKAKGFKTVAIDNREAGRQLVAEMHSAALKPDLIVDSSDTAMASRNILEFTRDEGVAAAIVCTSSIEANRWALTLLRIRGCLGVLGIPPSAWHFDSSPIAFRELSIMGSYVCGAESAGRMLDVVAKWNIKSQLTILPFERIPDIVRTYEDSAFQGRIVVQLLDEV
;
A
#
# COMPACT_ATOMS: atom_id res chain seq x y z
N MET A 1 -7.80 23.94 -12.68
CA MET A 1 -7.25 22.61 -12.94
C MET A 1 -8.35 21.60 -13.18
N ARG A 2 -8.12 20.61 -14.03
CA ARG A 2 -9.05 19.48 -14.17
C ARG A 2 -8.99 18.62 -12.91
N ALA A 3 -10.14 18.14 -12.46
CA ALA A 3 -10.24 17.25 -11.30
C ALA A 3 -11.44 16.30 -11.43
N ALA A 4 -11.32 15.12 -10.83
CA ALA A 4 -12.46 14.23 -10.59
C ALA A 4 -12.82 14.29 -9.11
N TYR A 5 -14.11 14.32 -8.79
CA TYR A 5 -14.60 14.51 -7.43
C TYR A 5 -15.86 13.70 -7.14
N ILE A 6 -16.16 13.52 -5.88
CA ILE A 6 -17.37 12.84 -5.41
C ILE A 6 -18.52 13.84 -5.45
N ALA A 7 -19.38 13.75 -6.47
CA ALA A 7 -20.61 14.55 -6.55
C ALA A 7 -21.73 13.96 -5.69
N LYS A 8 -21.79 12.63 -5.62
CA LYS A 8 -22.73 11.85 -4.81
C LYS A 8 -22.11 10.51 -4.45
N TYR A 9 -22.46 9.97 -3.28
CA TYR A 9 -21.98 8.65 -2.85
C TYR A 9 -22.54 7.53 -3.73
N ASP A 10 -21.78 6.48 -3.91
CA ASP A 10 -22.10 5.29 -4.71
C ASP A 10 -22.40 5.59 -6.20
N GLU A 11 -22.04 6.79 -6.69
CA GLU A 11 -22.15 7.15 -8.10
C GLU A 11 -20.76 7.36 -8.73
N PRO A 12 -20.62 7.25 -10.05
CA PRO A 12 -19.36 7.53 -10.73
C PRO A 12 -18.80 8.91 -10.37
N TYR A 13 -17.48 9.01 -10.26
CA TYR A 13 -16.84 10.31 -10.04
C TYR A 13 -17.21 11.30 -11.14
N ALA A 14 -17.52 12.52 -10.75
CA ALA A 14 -17.76 13.62 -11.68
C ALA A 14 -16.44 14.26 -12.12
N LEU A 15 -16.33 14.62 -13.39
CA LEU A 15 -15.22 15.41 -13.91
C LEU A 15 -15.59 16.88 -13.95
N GLY A 16 -14.64 17.77 -13.64
CA GLY A 16 -14.86 19.21 -13.71
C GLY A 16 -13.61 20.01 -13.42
N GLU A 17 -13.77 21.33 -13.35
CA GLU A 17 -12.70 22.24 -13.01
C GLU A 17 -12.74 22.63 -11.53
N ARG A 18 -11.57 22.78 -10.95
CA ARG A 18 -11.34 23.24 -9.58
C ARG A 18 -10.21 24.28 -9.57
N PRO A 19 -10.17 25.18 -8.59
CA PRO A 19 -9.01 26.05 -8.41
C PRO A 19 -7.76 25.21 -8.14
N ILE A 20 -6.59 25.69 -8.54
CA ILE A 20 -5.32 25.11 -8.10
C ILE A 20 -5.19 25.39 -6.60
N PRO A 21 -4.83 24.40 -5.76
CA PRO A 21 -4.71 24.62 -4.32
C PRO A 21 -3.60 25.65 -4.00
N GLU A 22 -3.91 26.57 -3.09
CA GLU A 22 -2.90 27.42 -2.48
C GLU A 22 -2.13 26.60 -1.44
N ILE A 23 -0.81 26.62 -1.51
CA ILE A 23 0.05 25.92 -0.55
C ILE A 23 0.29 26.78 0.71
N ARG A 24 0.35 26.12 1.85
CA ARG A 24 0.82 26.72 3.09
C ARG A 24 2.34 26.99 3.02
N PRO A 25 2.87 27.87 3.90
CA PRO A 25 4.31 28.13 3.90
C PRO A 25 5.20 26.90 4.13
N ASP A 26 4.68 25.84 4.69
CA ASP A 26 5.34 24.57 5.00
C ASP A 26 4.89 23.39 4.09
N GLU A 27 4.18 23.69 2.99
CA GLU A 27 3.76 22.73 1.97
C GLU A 27 4.50 22.94 0.65
N ILE A 28 4.41 21.94 -0.21
CA ILE A 28 4.82 22.01 -1.62
C ILE A 28 3.62 21.78 -2.52
N LEU A 29 3.66 22.34 -3.73
CA LEU A 29 2.71 22.03 -4.79
C LEU A 29 3.29 20.96 -5.72
N VAL A 30 2.57 19.87 -5.87
CA VAL A 30 2.93 18.79 -6.77
C VAL A 30 1.99 18.80 -7.97
N ARG A 31 2.55 18.88 -9.18
CA ARG A 31 1.84 18.60 -10.42
C ARG A 31 1.73 17.09 -10.57
N VAL A 32 0.51 16.57 -10.51
CA VAL A 32 0.25 15.13 -10.51
C VAL A 32 0.35 14.58 -11.92
N HIS A 33 1.17 13.56 -12.10
CA HIS A 33 1.30 12.81 -13.35
C HIS A 33 0.56 11.47 -13.30
N ALA A 34 0.58 10.83 -12.13
CA ALA A 34 -0.05 9.54 -11.92
C ALA A 34 -0.74 9.48 -10.56
N ALA A 35 -1.93 8.92 -10.54
CA ALA A 35 -2.72 8.71 -9.33
C ALA A 35 -3.34 7.32 -9.32
N GLY A 36 -3.08 6.53 -8.26
CA GLY A 36 -3.59 5.17 -8.14
C GLY A 36 -5.02 5.13 -7.60
N PHE A 37 -5.70 4.01 -7.86
CA PHE A 37 -6.99 3.68 -7.25
C PHE A 37 -6.87 2.47 -6.34
N CYS A 38 -7.31 2.61 -5.12
CA CYS A 38 -7.27 1.61 -4.07
C CYS A 38 -8.68 1.20 -3.63
N HIS A 39 -8.81 0.04 -3.00
CA HIS A 39 -10.06 -0.36 -2.35
C HIS A 39 -10.57 0.70 -1.34
N SER A 40 -9.66 1.42 -0.69
CA SER A 40 -10.03 2.50 0.22
C SER A 40 -10.68 3.69 -0.49
N ASP A 41 -10.31 4.00 -1.75
CA ASP A 41 -10.98 5.05 -2.53
C ASP A 41 -12.42 4.64 -2.88
N LEU A 42 -12.68 3.34 -3.12
CA LEU A 42 -14.03 2.82 -3.25
C LEU A 42 -14.82 2.98 -1.94
N GLN A 43 -14.21 2.67 -0.79
CA GLN A 43 -14.86 2.86 0.51
C GLN A 43 -15.13 4.35 0.82
N VAL A 44 -14.25 5.26 0.37
CA VAL A 44 -14.45 6.71 0.44
C VAL A 44 -15.65 7.13 -0.41
N LEU A 45 -15.74 6.65 -1.66
CA LEU A 45 -16.89 6.89 -2.55
C LEU A 45 -18.19 6.36 -1.95
N GLN A 46 -18.15 5.22 -1.28
CA GLN A 46 -19.28 4.56 -0.62
C GLN A 46 -19.58 5.13 0.77
N ASN A 47 -18.85 6.14 1.22
CA ASN A 47 -18.99 6.73 2.57
C ASN A 47 -18.98 5.69 3.72
N LYS A 48 -18.10 4.68 3.62
CA LYS A 48 -18.03 3.56 4.59
C LYS A 48 -17.15 3.82 5.81
N PHE A 49 -16.47 4.96 5.88
CA PHE A 49 -15.67 5.32 7.05
C PHE A 49 -16.52 5.95 8.15
N THR A 50 -16.07 5.84 9.41
CA THR A 50 -16.77 6.40 10.58
C THR A 50 -16.99 7.91 10.49
N LYS A 51 -16.01 8.65 9.98
CA LYS A 51 -16.15 10.07 9.66
C LYS A 51 -16.69 10.19 8.23
N PRO A 52 -17.80 10.91 7.99
CA PRO A 52 -18.35 11.07 6.64
C PRO A 52 -17.33 11.72 5.70
N THR A 53 -17.27 11.20 4.47
CA THR A 53 -16.50 11.79 3.38
C THR A 53 -17.17 13.08 2.91
N PRO A 54 -16.43 14.19 2.74
CA PRO A 54 -17.02 15.42 2.19
C PRO A 54 -17.50 15.23 0.75
N ILE A 55 -18.71 15.69 0.44
CA ILE A 55 -19.14 15.84 -0.96
C ILE A 55 -18.30 16.94 -1.62
N GLY A 56 -17.89 16.72 -2.86
CA GLY A 56 -16.95 17.59 -3.59
C GLY A 56 -15.48 17.22 -3.39
N LEU A 57 -15.15 16.25 -2.50
CA LEU A 57 -13.79 15.76 -2.29
C LEU A 57 -13.19 15.23 -3.59
N ILE A 58 -11.94 15.57 -3.85
CA ILE A 58 -11.11 14.94 -4.88
C ILE A 58 -10.45 13.70 -4.26
N PRO A 59 -10.74 12.48 -4.74
CA PRO A 59 -10.20 11.24 -4.17
C PRO A 59 -8.79 10.93 -4.68
N SER A 60 -8.34 9.71 -4.44
CA SER A 60 -7.01 9.14 -4.65
C SER A 60 -5.97 9.60 -3.63
N HIS A 61 -5.38 8.61 -2.99
CA HIS A 61 -4.33 8.78 -1.98
C HIS A 61 -3.00 8.13 -2.40
N GLU A 62 -2.87 7.72 -3.66
CA GLU A 62 -1.69 7.12 -4.26
C GLU A 62 -1.15 8.08 -5.33
N ILE A 63 -0.24 8.97 -4.97
CA ILE A 63 0.10 10.14 -5.77
C ILE A 63 1.58 10.14 -6.16
N ALA A 64 1.84 10.35 -7.46
CA ALA A 64 3.18 10.62 -7.98
C ALA A 64 3.15 11.78 -8.98
N GLY A 65 4.19 12.61 -8.95
CA GLY A 65 4.25 13.79 -9.80
C GLY A 65 5.57 14.53 -9.70
N VAL A 66 5.53 15.82 -10.03
CA VAL A 66 6.70 16.71 -10.04
C VAL A 66 6.42 17.95 -9.18
N VAL A 67 7.38 18.35 -8.35
CA VAL A 67 7.30 19.56 -7.54
C VAL A 67 7.33 20.79 -8.44
N VAL A 68 6.31 21.64 -8.33
CA VAL A 68 6.19 22.88 -9.15
C VAL A 68 6.15 24.17 -8.34
N ASP A 69 5.96 24.08 -7.01
CA ASP A 69 6.10 25.20 -6.10
C ASP A 69 6.53 24.70 -4.71
N VAL A 70 7.23 25.56 -3.94
CA VAL A 70 7.78 25.21 -2.62
C VAL A 70 7.51 26.37 -1.66
N GLY A 71 6.82 26.06 -0.56
CA GLY A 71 6.53 27.03 0.49
C GLY A 71 7.80 27.56 1.16
N LYS A 72 7.76 28.81 1.57
CA LYS A 72 8.93 29.55 2.11
C LYS A 72 9.55 28.96 3.38
N ASN A 73 8.84 28.11 4.10
CA ASN A 73 9.30 27.46 5.33
C ASN A 73 9.71 26.01 5.10
N CYS A 74 9.68 25.51 3.86
CA CYS A 74 10.18 24.19 3.53
C CYS A 74 11.71 24.16 3.60
N ASP A 75 12.26 22.99 3.97
CA ASP A 75 13.71 22.74 3.88
C ASP A 75 14.13 22.36 2.44
N ASP A 76 15.46 22.28 2.20
CA ASP A 76 16.03 22.02 0.88
C ASP A 76 15.94 20.56 0.40
N ARG A 77 15.20 19.70 1.09
CA ARG A 77 15.09 18.27 0.73
C ARG A 77 14.39 18.03 -0.60
N LEU A 78 13.40 18.88 -0.91
CA LEU A 78 12.66 18.85 -2.16
C LEU A 78 12.74 20.20 -2.86
N ARG A 79 12.95 20.16 -4.17
CA ARG A 79 13.16 21.34 -5.02
C ARG A 79 12.24 21.30 -6.23
N LEU A 80 12.05 22.44 -6.87
CA LEU A 80 11.35 22.53 -8.14
C LEU A 80 11.93 21.55 -9.17
N GLY A 81 11.07 20.80 -9.83
CA GLY A 81 11.42 19.79 -10.81
C GLY A 81 11.71 18.41 -10.22
N ASP A 82 11.78 18.24 -8.91
CA ASP A 82 11.96 16.91 -8.31
C ASP A 82 10.75 16.01 -8.60
N ARG A 83 11.02 14.79 -9.06
CA ARG A 83 10.02 13.72 -9.23
C ARG A 83 9.76 13.09 -7.86
N VAL A 84 8.49 13.04 -7.46
CA VAL A 84 8.11 12.67 -6.10
C VAL A 84 6.95 11.67 -6.05
N GLY A 85 6.94 10.86 -4.98
CA GLY A 85 5.79 10.09 -4.52
C GLY A 85 5.33 10.61 -3.15
N MET A 86 4.04 10.74 -2.95
CA MET A 86 3.45 11.33 -1.76
C MET A 86 2.72 10.27 -0.94
N LEU A 87 3.17 10.02 0.31
CA LEU A 87 2.33 9.37 1.32
C LEU A 87 1.19 10.33 1.69
N ASN A 88 0.00 9.81 1.87
CA ASN A 88 -1.22 10.62 1.98
C ASN A 88 -1.45 11.32 3.32
N PHE A 89 -0.55 11.17 4.30
CA PHE A 89 -0.66 11.79 5.62
C PHE A 89 0.10 13.11 5.67
N LYS A 90 -0.54 14.16 6.20
CA LYS A 90 0.03 15.51 6.30
C LYS A 90 -0.12 16.05 7.72
N HIS A 91 0.79 16.94 8.11
CA HIS A 91 0.73 17.82 9.28
C HIS A 91 0.65 17.11 10.63
N ALA A 92 1.79 16.59 11.07
CA ALA A 92 1.95 16.13 12.44
C ALA A 92 1.97 17.32 13.42
N CYS A 93 1.03 17.39 14.36
CA CYS A 93 0.98 18.49 15.35
C CYS A 93 2.13 18.50 16.37
N GLY A 94 2.84 17.38 16.51
CA GLY A 94 3.99 17.23 17.42
C GLY A 94 3.65 17.04 18.90
N VAL A 95 2.40 17.24 19.36
CA VAL A 95 2.04 17.31 20.78
C VAL A 95 0.98 16.31 21.24
N CYS A 96 0.20 15.71 20.34
CA CYS A 96 -0.82 14.72 20.71
C CYS A 96 -0.21 13.37 21.13
N ALA A 97 -1.04 12.45 21.64
CA ALA A 97 -0.59 11.13 22.10
C ALA A 97 0.10 10.33 20.97
N GLY A 98 -0.46 10.35 19.77
CA GLY A 98 0.12 9.68 18.60
C GLY A 98 1.48 10.24 18.20
N CYS A 99 1.64 11.57 18.21
CA CYS A 99 2.93 12.21 17.93
C CYS A 99 3.98 11.88 19.00
N ARG A 100 3.62 11.92 20.30
CA ARG A 100 4.54 11.52 21.39
C ARG A 100 4.96 10.06 21.27
N ALA A 101 4.02 9.15 20.93
CA ALA A 101 4.34 7.74 20.72
C ALA A 101 5.29 7.53 19.53
N SER A 102 5.16 8.32 18.45
CA SER A 102 6.07 8.29 17.31
C SER A 102 7.46 8.83 17.68
N GLN A 103 7.52 9.95 18.42
CA GLN A 103 8.77 10.53 18.91
C GLN A 103 9.55 9.58 19.82
N ALA A 104 8.85 8.87 20.73
CA ALA A 104 9.48 7.87 21.62
C ALA A 104 10.12 6.71 20.86
N ARG A 105 9.78 6.51 19.59
CA ARG A 105 10.37 5.52 18.67
C ARG A 105 11.41 6.12 17.71
N GLY A 106 11.87 7.35 17.97
CA GLY A 106 12.85 8.04 17.13
C GLY A 106 12.27 8.72 15.90
N ASN A 107 10.95 8.69 15.68
CA ASN A 107 10.30 9.28 14.52
C ASN A 107 9.63 10.61 14.91
N THR A 108 10.29 11.75 14.66
CA THR A 108 9.88 13.06 15.14
C THR A 108 8.73 13.70 14.35
N ARG A 109 8.47 13.24 13.11
CA ARG A 109 7.47 13.84 12.20
C ARG A 109 6.70 12.77 11.41
N ASP A 110 6.07 11.85 12.13
CA ASP A 110 5.22 10.83 11.52
C ASP A 110 3.73 11.18 11.73
N PRO A 111 3.04 11.73 10.73
CA PRO A 111 1.64 12.14 10.88
C PRO A 111 0.66 10.98 10.90
N ARG A 112 1.05 9.73 10.60
CA ARG A 112 0.14 8.58 10.53
C ARG A 112 -0.73 8.41 11.77
N PHE A 113 -0.20 8.71 12.94
CA PHE A 113 -0.87 8.55 14.22
C PHE A 113 -1.29 9.88 14.85
N CYS A 114 -1.04 11.01 14.19
CA CYS A 114 -1.44 12.32 14.67
C CYS A 114 -2.97 12.45 14.69
N GLU A 115 -3.53 12.91 15.81
CA GLU A 115 -4.98 13.10 15.96
C GLU A 115 -5.51 14.24 15.06
N ALA A 116 -4.66 15.23 14.75
CA ALA A 116 -4.99 16.39 13.91
C ALA A 116 -4.49 16.23 12.45
N ARG A 117 -4.06 15.02 12.04
CA ARG A 117 -3.55 14.82 10.69
C ARG A 117 -4.60 15.08 9.61
N GLU A 118 -4.15 15.60 8.51
CA GLU A 118 -4.89 15.60 7.26
C GLU A 118 -4.59 14.33 6.48
N ILE A 119 -5.59 13.80 5.76
CA ILE A 119 -5.44 12.59 4.95
C ILE A 119 -5.95 12.91 3.55
N ALA A 120 -5.01 13.06 2.60
CA ALA A 120 -5.33 13.32 1.20
C ALA A 120 -6.10 12.13 0.60
N GLY A 121 -7.12 12.43 -0.21
CA GLY A 121 -7.99 11.43 -0.84
C GLY A 121 -9.08 10.86 0.07
N PHE A 122 -9.11 11.22 1.39
CA PHE A 122 -10.13 10.75 2.34
C PHE A 122 -10.98 11.90 2.89
N TYR A 123 -10.35 12.92 3.43
CA TYR A 123 -11.01 14.07 4.05
C TYR A 123 -10.48 15.40 3.53
N HIS A 124 -9.40 15.37 2.76
CA HIS A 124 -8.75 16.47 2.06
C HIS A 124 -8.48 16.02 0.64
N ASP A 125 -8.44 16.96 -0.29
CA ASP A 125 -8.28 16.67 -1.70
C ASP A 125 -7.01 15.85 -1.99
N GLY A 126 -7.15 14.88 -2.89
CA GLY A 126 -6.15 13.90 -3.28
C GLY A 126 -5.70 14.01 -4.73
N GLY A 127 -5.30 12.86 -5.30
CA GLY A 127 -4.53 12.80 -6.54
C GLY A 127 -5.34 12.80 -7.84
N PHE A 128 -6.67 12.68 -7.83
CA PHE A 128 -7.44 12.72 -9.07
C PHE A 128 -7.66 14.17 -9.55
N ALA A 129 -6.59 14.96 -9.54
CA ALA A 129 -6.50 16.32 -10.03
C ALA A 129 -5.10 16.63 -10.55
N GLU A 130 -4.96 17.65 -11.40
CA GLU A 130 -3.68 18.02 -11.98
C GLU A 130 -2.66 18.54 -10.96
N TYR A 131 -3.12 19.04 -9.80
CA TYR A 131 -2.25 19.55 -8.74
C TYR A 131 -2.78 19.15 -7.36
N VAL A 132 -1.85 18.94 -6.43
CA VAL A 132 -2.15 18.66 -5.02
C VAL A 132 -1.13 19.35 -4.11
N ALA A 133 -1.61 19.89 -2.98
CA ALA A 133 -0.75 20.39 -1.91
C ALA A 133 -0.26 19.22 -1.06
N ALA A 134 1.05 19.12 -0.84
CA ALA A 134 1.71 18.01 -0.17
C ALA A 134 2.57 18.47 1.00
N ASP A 135 2.69 17.60 2.03
CA ASP A 135 3.61 17.79 3.14
C ASP A 135 5.00 17.25 2.75
N PRO A 136 6.05 18.09 2.72
CA PRO A 136 7.39 17.65 2.35
C PRO A 136 7.96 16.58 3.29
N THR A 137 7.43 16.45 4.52
CA THR A 137 7.90 15.43 5.48
C THR A 137 7.45 14.01 5.14
N THR A 138 6.40 13.88 4.32
CA THR A 138 5.84 12.60 3.85
C THR A 138 5.90 12.44 2.34
N THR A 139 6.53 13.38 1.66
CA THR A 139 6.79 13.33 0.22
C THR A 139 8.24 12.89 -0.02
N LEU A 140 8.40 11.91 -0.91
CA LEU A 140 9.66 11.22 -1.15
C LEU A 140 10.15 11.52 -2.56
N LYS A 141 11.42 11.91 -2.70
CA LYS A 141 12.06 11.98 -4.00
C LYS A 141 12.19 10.59 -4.60
N LEU A 142 11.78 10.43 -5.84
CA LEU A 142 11.81 9.15 -6.54
C LEU A 142 13.19 8.91 -7.17
N PRO A 143 13.71 7.66 -7.12
CA PRO A 143 14.85 7.26 -7.94
C PRO A 143 14.53 7.44 -9.43
N GLU A 144 15.53 7.81 -10.24
CA GLU A 144 15.36 8.04 -11.69
C GLU A 144 14.80 6.82 -12.44
N SER A 145 15.15 5.61 -11.98
CA SER A 145 14.69 4.35 -12.58
C SER A 145 13.23 4.01 -12.29
N VAL A 146 12.55 4.75 -11.39
CA VAL A 146 11.16 4.50 -11.02
C VAL A 146 10.24 5.45 -11.76
N GLY A 147 9.46 4.95 -12.73
CA GLY A 147 8.47 5.74 -13.48
C GLY A 147 7.31 6.21 -12.58
N LEU A 148 6.69 7.33 -12.91
CA LEU A 148 5.63 7.94 -12.09
C LEU A 148 4.40 7.04 -11.97
N ASN A 149 4.03 6.34 -13.05
CA ASN A 149 2.93 5.36 -13.03
C ASN A 149 3.22 4.20 -12.08
N GLN A 150 4.48 3.75 -11.98
CA GLN A 150 4.89 2.71 -11.03
C GLN A 150 4.97 3.25 -9.59
N ALA A 151 5.35 4.52 -9.42
CA ALA A 151 5.51 5.13 -8.11
C ALA A 151 4.18 5.35 -7.38
N ALA A 152 3.11 5.74 -8.10
CA ALA A 152 1.82 6.04 -7.47
C ALA A 152 1.31 4.91 -6.54
N PRO A 153 1.15 3.66 -6.97
CA PRO A 153 0.68 2.58 -6.08
C PRO A 153 1.70 2.19 -5.00
N LEU A 154 2.98 2.54 -5.16
CA LEU A 154 3.97 2.31 -4.10
C LEU A 154 3.70 3.18 -2.87
N MET A 155 3.06 4.35 -3.03
CA MET A 155 2.76 5.28 -1.94
C MET A 155 1.64 4.80 -0.99
N CYS A 156 0.87 3.78 -1.39
CA CYS A 156 -0.10 3.13 -0.50
C CYS A 156 0.13 1.61 -0.47
N ALA A 157 -0.17 0.89 -1.56
CA ALA A 157 -0.09 -0.58 -1.57
C ALA A 157 1.34 -1.07 -1.28
N GLY A 158 2.35 -0.46 -1.93
CA GLY A 158 3.76 -0.75 -1.67
C GLY A 158 4.14 -0.45 -0.22
N ALA A 159 3.91 0.78 0.24
CA ALA A 159 4.24 1.22 1.60
C ALA A 159 3.52 0.40 2.68
N THR A 160 2.29 -0.07 2.41
CA THR A 160 1.51 -0.90 3.34
C THR A 160 2.12 -2.29 3.50
N VAL A 161 2.37 -2.99 2.39
CA VAL A 161 2.92 -4.34 2.48
C VAL A 161 4.38 -4.35 2.88
N TRP A 162 5.16 -3.33 2.49
CA TRP A 162 6.54 -3.13 2.93
C TRP A 162 6.62 -2.91 4.45
N GLY A 163 5.80 -2.01 4.99
CA GLY A 163 5.76 -1.76 6.44
C GLY A 163 5.37 -2.99 7.25
N SER A 164 4.44 -3.81 6.74
CA SER A 164 4.12 -5.10 7.36
C SER A 164 5.29 -6.06 7.29
N LEU A 165 5.93 -6.17 6.11
CA LEU A 165 7.07 -7.06 5.90
C LEU A 165 8.23 -6.71 6.84
N GLU A 166 8.63 -5.43 6.95
CA GLU A 166 9.69 -5.02 7.90
C GLU A 166 9.36 -5.43 9.34
N ARG A 167 8.09 -5.30 9.75
CA ARG A 167 7.68 -5.63 11.11
C ARG A 167 7.68 -7.14 11.39
N VAL A 168 7.07 -7.93 10.51
CA VAL A 168 6.93 -9.39 10.74
C VAL A 168 8.22 -10.16 10.50
N THR A 169 9.17 -9.58 9.77
CA THR A 169 10.47 -10.19 9.49
C THR A 169 11.60 -9.64 10.37
N ALA A 170 11.27 -8.77 11.35
CA ALA A 170 12.27 -8.28 12.29
C ALA A 170 12.93 -9.46 13.03
N GLY A 171 14.23 -9.63 12.87
CA GLY A 171 14.99 -10.72 13.48
C GLY A 171 15.01 -12.05 12.67
N LEU A 172 14.33 -12.13 11.54
CA LEU A 172 14.46 -13.25 10.61
C LEU A 172 15.78 -13.16 9.82
N ARG A 173 16.21 -14.30 9.28
CA ARG A 173 17.44 -14.43 8.49
C ARG A 173 17.11 -14.67 7.02
N GLU A 174 18.05 -14.38 6.15
CA GLU A 174 17.99 -14.80 4.75
C GLU A 174 17.75 -16.31 4.67
N GLY A 175 16.88 -16.73 3.75
CA GLY A 175 16.45 -18.11 3.59
C GLY A 175 15.29 -18.56 4.52
N ASP A 176 14.91 -17.77 5.54
CA ASP A 176 13.65 -18.02 6.26
C ASP A 176 12.45 -17.89 5.29
N THR A 177 11.39 -18.67 5.54
CA THR A 177 10.22 -18.70 4.64
C THR A 177 9.16 -17.70 5.06
N VAL A 178 8.73 -16.83 4.12
CA VAL A 178 7.65 -15.86 4.28
C VAL A 178 6.51 -16.21 3.33
N ALA A 179 5.29 -16.34 3.87
CA ALA A 179 4.08 -16.54 3.08
C ALA A 179 3.32 -15.24 2.87
N ILE A 180 2.80 -15.03 1.65
CA ILE A 180 1.89 -13.94 1.32
C ILE A 180 0.54 -14.54 0.94
N VAL A 181 -0.49 -14.19 1.70
CA VAL A 181 -1.86 -14.70 1.53
C VAL A 181 -2.75 -13.64 0.91
N GLY A 182 -3.27 -13.93 -0.28
CA GLY A 182 -4.00 -12.99 -1.11
C GLY A 182 -3.09 -12.25 -2.07
N ILE A 183 -3.01 -12.76 -3.30
CA ILE A 183 -2.16 -12.21 -4.37
C ILE A 183 -2.98 -11.28 -5.24
N GLY A 184 -3.14 -10.06 -4.75
CA GLY A 184 -3.78 -8.94 -5.43
C GLY A 184 -2.84 -7.75 -5.47
N GLY A 185 -3.42 -6.54 -5.41
CA GLY A 185 -2.68 -5.27 -5.48
C GLY A 185 -1.59 -5.07 -4.42
N LEU A 186 -1.70 -5.69 -3.24
CA LEU A 186 -0.66 -5.69 -2.20
C LEU A 186 0.25 -6.91 -2.31
N GLY A 187 -0.35 -8.10 -2.42
CA GLY A 187 0.39 -9.35 -2.27
C GLY A 187 1.44 -9.57 -3.35
N HIS A 188 1.19 -9.17 -4.60
CA HIS A 188 2.18 -9.30 -5.67
C HIS A 188 3.43 -8.41 -5.46
N LEU A 189 3.26 -7.24 -4.81
CA LEU A 189 4.39 -6.40 -4.38
C LEU A 189 5.09 -7.00 -3.17
N GLY A 190 4.32 -7.50 -2.17
CA GLY A 190 4.86 -8.12 -0.98
C GLY A 190 5.77 -9.31 -1.26
N LEU A 191 5.41 -10.14 -2.25
CA LEU A 191 6.27 -11.24 -2.71
C LEU A 191 7.59 -10.75 -3.28
N GLN A 192 7.56 -9.75 -4.15
CA GLN A 192 8.77 -9.18 -4.74
C GLN A 192 9.68 -8.57 -3.67
N PHE A 193 9.09 -7.83 -2.71
CA PHE A 193 9.86 -7.29 -1.58
C PHE A 193 10.48 -8.38 -0.71
N ALA A 194 9.74 -9.44 -0.39
CA ALA A 194 10.25 -10.55 0.41
C ALA A 194 11.41 -11.26 -0.31
N LYS A 195 11.28 -11.50 -1.62
CA LYS A 195 12.35 -12.07 -2.45
C LYS A 195 13.59 -11.15 -2.47
N ALA A 196 13.40 -9.85 -2.70
CA ALA A 196 14.49 -8.86 -2.73
C ALA A 196 15.24 -8.77 -1.39
N LYS A 197 14.58 -9.12 -0.27
CA LYS A 197 15.17 -9.22 1.07
C LYS A 197 15.83 -10.58 1.36
N GLY A 198 15.89 -11.50 0.40
CA GLY A 198 16.55 -12.81 0.51
C GLY A 198 15.71 -13.91 1.19
N PHE A 199 14.41 -13.71 1.39
CA PHE A 199 13.52 -14.73 1.95
C PHE A 199 13.11 -15.76 0.90
N LYS A 200 12.88 -17.01 1.34
CA LYS A 200 12.07 -17.94 0.58
C LYS A 200 10.61 -17.51 0.65
N THR A 201 9.88 -17.63 -0.44
CA THR A 201 8.53 -17.06 -0.51
C THR A 201 7.50 -18.08 -0.96
N VAL A 202 6.35 -18.05 -0.28
CA VAL A 202 5.16 -18.82 -0.64
C VAL A 202 4.05 -17.86 -1.03
N ALA A 203 3.59 -17.95 -2.28
CA ALA A 203 2.44 -17.22 -2.79
C ALA A 203 1.17 -18.05 -2.58
N ILE A 204 0.17 -17.50 -1.91
CA ILE A 204 -1.07 -18.20 -1.58
C ILE A 204 -2.27 -17.40 -2.08
N ASP A 205 -3.06 -17.98 -2.99
CA ASP A 205 -4.34 -17.40 -3.43
C ASP A 205 -5.29 -18.55 -3.87
N ASN A 206 -6.57 -18.40 -3.59
CA ASN A 206 -7.60 -19.33 -4.07
C ASN A 206 -8.06 -19.02 -5.51
N ARG A 207 -7.76 -17.81 -6.03
CA ARG A 207 -8.09 -17.40 -7.38
C ARG A 207 -6.94 -17.73 -8.33
N GLU A 208 -7.28 -18.31 -9.48
CA GLU A 208 -6.29 -18.58 -10.52
C GLU A 208 -5.58 -17.32 -11.00
N ALA A 209 -6.33 -16.22 -11.20
CA ALA A 209 -5.78 -14.92 -11.62
C ALA A 209 -4.66 -14.41 -10.70
N GLY A 210 -4.81 -14.56 -9.36
CA GLY A 210 -3.75 -14.20 -8.41
C GLY A 210 -2.50 -15.08 -8.55
N ARG A 211 -2.68 -16.38 -8.76
CA ARG A 211 -1.56 -17.32 -8.95
C ARG A 211 -0.83 -17.08 -10.27
N GLN A 212 -1.56 -16.82 -11.35
CA GLN A 212 -0.99 -16.47 -12.67
C GLN A 212 -0.19 -15.16 -12.60
N LEU A 213 -0.72 -14.13 -11.94
CA LEU A 213 -0.05 -12.85 -11.77
C LEU A 213 1.40 -12.98 -11.26
N VAL A 214 1.65 -13.90 -10.34
CA VAL A 214 3.01 -14.11 -9.81
C VAL A 214 3.82 -15.15 -10.57
N ALA A 215 3.18 -16.09 -11.24
CA ALA A 215 3.84 -17.04 -12.15
C ALA A 215 4.44 -16.32 -13.38
N GLU A 216 3.75 -15.28 -13.86
CA GLU A 216 4.11 -14.51 -15.05
C GLU A 216 4.96 -13.25 -14.76
N MET A 217 5.43 -13.07 -13.51
CA MET A 217 6.30 -11.93 -13.17
C MET A 217 7.48 -11.80 -14.13
N HIS A 218 7.78 -10.56 -14.52
CA HIS A 218 8.81 -10.22 -15.49
C HIS A 218 10.23 -10.64 -15.09
N SER A 219 10.54 -10.69 -13.77
CA SER A 219 11.85 -11.07 -13.24
C SER A 219 11.79 -12.46 -12.60
N ALA A 220 12.55 -13.40 -13.14
CA ALA A 220 12.68 -14.75 -12.56
C ALA A 220 13.22 -14.72 -11.12
N ALA A 221 14.09 -13.76 -10.79
CA ALA A 221 14.66 -13.62 -9.44
C ALA A 221 13.63 -13.19 -8.39
N LEU A 222 12.52 -12.59 -8.82
CA LEU A 222 11.46 -12.10 -7.95
C LEU A 222 10.23 -13.03 -7.90
N LYS A 223 10.23 -14.11 -8.67
CA LYS A 223 9.17 -15.12 -8.63
C LYS A 223 9.15 -15.83 -7.28
N PRO A 224 7.97 -16.21 -6.78
CA PRO A 224 7.87 -17.01 -5.55
C PRO A 224 8.54 -18.37 -5.72
N ASP A 225 9.04 -18.93 -4.62
CA ASP A 225 9.63 -20.28 -4.60
C ASP A 225 8.56 -21.36 -4.60
N LEU A 226 7.34 -21.05 -4.09
CA LEU A 226 6.18 -21.93 -4.11
C LEU A 226 4.92 -21.12 -4.39
N ILE A 227 4.06 -21.62 -5.27
CA ILE A 227 2.71 -21.07 -5.53
C ILE A 227 1.69 -22.12 -5.05
N VAL A 228 0.74 -21.70 -4.22
CA VAL A 228 -0.23 -22.59 -3.57
C VAL A 228 -1.65 -22.14 -3.87
N ASP A 229 -2.48 -23.06 -4.31
CA ASP A 229 -3.94 -22.90 -4.37
C ASP A 229 -4.55 -23.17 -3.00
N SER A 230 -5.17 -22.15 -2.41
CA SER A 230 -5.83 -22.27 -1.11
C SER A 230 -7.32 -22.59 -1.17
N SER A 231 -7.85 -23.00 -2.32
CA SER A 231 -9.22 -23.52 -2.43
C SER A 231 -9.40 -24.83 -1.64
N ASP A 232 -8.34 -25.65 -1.55
CA ASP A 232 -8.21 -26.79 -0.62
C ASP A 232 -7.11 -26.50 0.41
N THR A 233 -7.51 -25.98 1.58
CA THR A 233 -6.58 -25.61 2.64
C THR A 233 -5.82 -26.81 3.25
N ALA A 234 -6.38 -28.01 3.20
CA ALA A 234 -5.70 -29.21 3.69
C ALA A 234 -4.54 -29.61 2.76
N MET A 235 -4.77 -29.60 1.46
CA MET A 235 -3.73 -29.83 0.45
C MET A 235 -2.69 -28.71 0.50
N ALA A 236 -3.13 -27.45 0.55
CA ALA A 236 -2.26 -26.28 0.65
C ALA A 236 -1.33 -26.37 1.87
N SER A 237 -1.86 -26.73 3.05
CA SER A 237 -1.05 -26.91 4.27
C SER A 237 0.01 -27.99 4.10
N ARG A 238 -0.32 -29.14 3.49
CA ARG A 238 0.65 -30.21 3.22
C ARG A 238 1.79 -29.74 2.32
N ASN A 239 1.47 -29.06 1.22
CA ASN A 239 2.47 -28.56 0.29
C ASN A 239 3.42 -27.55 0.96
N ILE A 240 2.88 -26.68 1.83
CA ILE A 240 3.68 -25.71 2.59
C ILE A 240 4.57 -26.38 3.63
N LEU A 241 4.05 -27.39 4.36
CA LEU A 241 4.82 -28.14 5.34
C LEU A 241 5.95 -28.93 4.65
N GLU A 242 5.67 -29.60 3.53
CA GLU A 242 6.71 -30.29 2.75
C GLU A 242 7.80 -29.31 2.29
N PHE A 243 7.41 -28.14 1.74
CA PHE A 243 8.35 -27.10 1.33
C PHE A 243 9.20 -26.55 2.48
N THR A 244 8.61 -26.44 3.68
CA THR A 244 9.28 -25.94 4.90
C THR A 244 9.89 -27.04 5.76
N ARG A 245 9.92 -28.30 5.31
CA ARG A 245 10.44 -29.47 6.05
C ARG A 245 9.76 -29.63 7.40
N ASP A 246 8.45 -29.55 7.43
CA ASP A 246 7.56 -29.67 8.59
C ASP A 246 7.69 -28.55 9.65
N GLU A 247 8.51 -27.52 9.40
CA GLU A 247 8.66 -26.41 10.35
C GLU A 247 7.49 -25.40 10.30
N GLY A 248 6.91 -25.19 9.13
CA GLY A 248 6.00 -24.09 8.84
C GLY A 248 6.73 -22.81 8.45
N VAL A 249 5.98 -21.74 8.11
CA VAL A 249 6.55 -20.47 7.66
C VAL A 249 6.95 -19.59 8.84
N ALA A 250 8.05 -18.84 8.69
CA ALA A 250 8.56 -17.93 9.73
C ALA A 250 7.65 -16.72 9.92
N ALA A 251 7.09 -16.22 8.82
CA ALA A 251 6.11 -15.16 8.85
C ALA A 251 5.05 -15.36 7.76
N ALA A 252 3.84 -14.86 8.00
CA ALA A 252 2.78 -14.79 7.00
C ALA A 252 2.19 -13.37 6.98
N ILE A 253 1.92 -12.82 5.79
CA ILE A 253 1.25 -11.54 5.63
C ILE A 253 -0.08 -11.78 4.92
N VAL A 254 -1.19 -11.41 5.58
CA VAL A 254 -2.53 -11.60 5.04
C VAL A 254 -3.03 -10.31 4.40
N CYS A 255 -3.13 -10.32 3.07
CA CYS A 255 -3.54 -9.19 2.23
C CYS A 255 -5.02 -9.26 1.81
N THR A 256 -5.79 -10.20 2.35
CA THR A 256 -7.22 -10.38 2.08
C THR A 256 -8.05 -10.12 3.33
N SER A 257 -9.29 -9.66 3.15
CA SER A 257 -10.26 -9.45 4.23
C SER A 257 -11.00 -10.74 4.67
N SER A 258 -10.62 -11.92 4.18
CA SER A 258 -11.23 -13.20 4.60
C SER A 258 -10.80 -13.56 6.03
N ILE A 259 -11.80 -13.80 6.90
CA ILE A 259 -11.58 -14.28 8.26
C ILE A 259 -10.98 -15.69 8.24
N GLU A 260 -11.46 -16.56 7.35
CA GLU A 260 -10.98 -17.93 7.17
C GLU A 260 -9.52 -17.95 6.78
N ALA A 261 -9.10 -17.08 5.85
CA ALA A 261 -7.71 -16.94 5.45
C ALA A 261 -6.81 -16.51 6.62
N ASN A 262 -7.28 -15.55 7.45
CA ASN A 262 -6.56 -15.11 8.64
C ASN A 262 -6.41 -16.23 9.68
N ARG A 263 -7.48 -17.00 9.95
CA ARG A 263 -7.45 -18.15 10.87
C ARG A 263 -6.51 -19.23 10.37
N TRP A 264 -6.63 -19.59 9.10
CA TRP A 264 -5.80 -20.61 8.49
C TRP A 264 -4.32 -20.20 8.44
N ALA A 265 -4.01 -18.96 8.11
CA ALA A 265 -2.64 -18.46 8.06
C ALA A 265 -1.89 -18.61 9.41
N LEU A 266 -2.59 -18.48 10.55
CA LEU A 266 -2.01 -18.75 11.88
C LEU A 266 -1.54 -20.21 12.03
N THR A 267 -2.21 -21.16 11.39
CA THR A 267 -1.85 -22.59 11.49
C THR A 267 -0.58 -22.91 10.71
N LEU A 268 -0.26 -22.10 9.68
CA LEU A 268 0.91 -22.28 8.82
C LEU A 268 2.23 -21.83 9.46
N LEU A 269 2.16 -21.00 10.52
CA LEU A 269 3.34 -20.44 11.14
C LEU A 269 4.17 -21.51 11.85
N ARG A 270 5.49 -21.41 11.81
CA ARG A 270 6.38 -22.17 12.70
C ARG A 270 6.28 -21.68 14.16
N ILE A 271 6.91 -22.40 15.10
CA ILE A 271 7.09 -21.92 16.48
C ILE A 271 7.76 -20.54 16.44
N ARG A 272 7.24 -19.59 17.25
CA ARG A 272 7.63 -18.17 17.27
C ARG A 272 7.42 -17.42 15.95
N GLY A 273 6.58 -17.98 15.08
CA GLY A 273 6.22 -17.31 13.81
C GLY A 273 5.35 -16.09 14.03
N CYS A 274 5.31 -15.19 13.03
CA CYS A 274 4.60 -13.93 13.09
C CYS A 274 3.58 -13.80 11.96
N LEU A 275 2.35 -13.38 12.31
CA LEU A 275 1.29 -13.03 11.36
C LEU A 275 1.18 -11.52 11.23
N GLY A 276 1.33 -10.99 10.01
CA GLY A 276 1.01 -9.61 9.64
C GLY A 276 -0.41 -9.51 9.10
N VAL A 277 -1.23 -8.66 9.70
CA VAL A 277 -2.62 -8.44 9.29
C VAL A 277 -2.71 -7.12 8.53
N LEU A 278 -3.07 -7.18 7.24
CA LEU A 278 -3.30 -6.02 6.38
C LEU A 278 -4.72 -5.94 5.85
N GLY A 279 -5.30 -7.06 5.45
CA GLY A 279 -6.71 -7.11 5.08
C GLY A 279 -7.60 -6.93 6.32
N ILE A 280 -8.59 -6.05 6.23
CA ILE A 280 -9.50 -5.74 7.33
C ILE A 280 -10.84 -6.44 7.04
N PRO A 281 -11.17 -7.53 7.79
CA PRO A 281 -12.47 -8.16 7.69
C PRO A 281 -13.61 -7.22 8.09
N PRO A 282 -14.81 -7.38 7.51
CA PRO A 282 -15.98 -6.55 7.85
C PRO A 282 -16.57 -6.89 9.24
N SER A 283 -16.16 -8.00 9.84
CA SER A 283 -16.62 -8.45 11.16
C SER A 283 -15.46 -8.85 12.06
N ALA A 284 -15.73 -9.02 13.35
CA ALA A 284 -14.72 -9.39 14.33
C ALA A 284 -14.05 -10.73 13.99
N TRP A 285 -12.74 -10.78 14.15
CA TRP A 285 -11.95 -11.99 13.98
C TRP A 285 -11.73 -12.68 15.32
N HIS A 286 -12.19 -13.95 15.41
CA HIS A 286 -11.99 -14.81 16.56
C HIS A 286 -11.01 -15.92 16.21
N PHE A 287 -10.08 -16.21 17.11
CA PHE A 287 -9.07 -17.26 16.92
C PHE A 287 -8.88 -18.06 18.23
N ASP A 288 -8.40 -19.30 18.10
CA ASP A 288 -8.00 -20.11 19.25
C ASP A 288 -6.71 -19.56 19.86
N SER A 289 -6.72 -19.29 21.16
CA SER A 289 -5.57 -18.76 21.88
C SER A 289 -4.50 -19.81 22.21
N SER A 290 -4.86 -21.10 22.26
CA SER A 290 -3.92 -22.19 22.58
C SER A 290 -2.69 -22.22 21.68
N PRO A 291 -2.82 -22.22 20.33
CA PRO A 291 -1.65 -22.20 19.45
C PRO A 291 -0.78 -20.95 19.64
N ILE A 292 -1.42 -19.80 19.95
CA ILE A 292 -0.69 -18.54 20.17
C ILE A 292 0.17 -18.66 21.42
N ALA A 293 -0.40 -19.16 22.53
CA ALA A 293 0.30 -19.29 23.79
C ALA A 293 1.40 -20.37 23.73
N PHE A 294 1.06 -21.60 23.29
CA PHE A 294 1.98 -22.73 23.35
C PHE A 294 3.04 -22.75 22.24
N ARG A 295 2.84 -22.01 21.16
CA ARG A 295 3.81 -21.87 20.07
C ARG A 295 4.48 -20.49 20.06
N GLU A 296 4.20 -19.64 21.05
CA GLU A 296 4.70 -18.27 21.16
C GLU A 296 4.52 -17.47 19.84
N LEU A 297 3.32 -17.57 19.22
CA LEU A 297 3.03 -16.85 17.98
C LEU A 297 2.79 -15.36 18.25
N SER A 298 3.13 -14.55 17.27
CA SER A 298 2.84 -13.11 17.29
C SER A 298 1.83 -12.73 16.20
N ILE A 299 0.90 -11.81 16.50
CA ILE A 299 0.01 -11.18 15.54
C ILE A 299 0.32 -9.71 15.53
N MET A 300 0.68 -9.15 14.36
CA MET A 300 1.09 -7.76 14.23
C MET A 300 0.21 -6.99 13.24
N GLY A 301 -0.32 -5.85 13.69
CA GLY A 301 -0.90 -4.84 12.81
C GLY A 301 0.18 -3.97 12.16
N SER A 302 -0.11 -3.46 10.96
CA SER A 302 0.72 -2.46 10.28
C SER A 302 -0.18 -1.40 9.64
N TYR A 303 0.21 -0.15 9.74
CA TYR A 303 -0.52 0.97 9.14
C TYR A 303 0.41 1.72 8.19
N VAL A 304 0.39 1.36 6.92
CA VAL A 304 1.31 1.84 5.90
C VAL A 304 2.77 1.72 6.41
N CYS A 305 3.67 2.61 6.01
CA CYS A 305 4.97 2.82 6.66
C CYS A 305 5.28 4.32 6.73
N GLY A 306 6.22 4.73 7.58
CA GLY A 306 6.69 6.12 7.64
C GLY A 306 7.61 6.47 6.47
N ALA A 307 7.88 7.76 6.26
CA ALA A 307 8.66 8.26 5.13
C ALA A 307 10.08 7.63 5.04
N GLU A 308 10.76 7.47 6.16
CA GLU A 308 12.09 6.81 6.18
C GLU A 308 12.03 5.35 5.70
N SER A 309 11.04 4.59 6.18
CA SER A 309 10.83 3.20 5.74
C SER A 309 10.41 3.13 4.26
N ALA A 310 9.59 4.08 3.80
CA ALA A 310 9.22 4.17 2.39
C ALA A 310 10.42 4.56 1.50
N GLY A 311 11.35 5.36 2.00
CA GLY A 311 12.63 5.62 1.33
C GLY A 311 13.42 4.32 1.09
N ARG A 312 13.59 3.49 2.14
CA ARG A 312 14.23 2.16 1.99
C ARG A 312 13.49 1.24 1.02
N MET A 313 12.15 1.31 0.99
CA MET A 313 11.35 0.60 -0.02
C MET A 313 11.71 1.04 -1.43
N LEU A 314 11.79 2.35 -1.67
CA LEU A 314 12.13 2.90 -2.99
C LEU A 314 13.55 2.50 -3.44
N ASP A 315 14.51 2.45 -2.52
CA ASP A 315 15.87 1.94 -2.81
C ASP A 315 15.84 0.48 -3.27
N VAL A 316 15.03 -0.36 -2.60
CA VAL A 316 14.85 -1.77 -3.00
C VAL A 316 14.11 -1.88 -4.33
N VAL A 317 13.08 -1.06 -4.56
CA VAL A 317 12.36 -0.98 -5.85
C VAL A 317 13.32 -0.65 -6.98
N ALA A 318 14.15 0.38 -6.82
CA ALA A 318 15.12 0.80 -7.83
C ALA A 318 16.18 -0.28 -8.09
N LYS A 319 16.74 -0.86 -7.01
CA LYS A 319 17.80 -1.88 -7.09
C LYS A 319 17.34 -3.15 -7.81
N TRP A 320 16.13 -3.61 -7.53
CA TRP A 320 15.61 -4.89 -8.04
C TRP A 320 14.64 -4.73 -9.20
N ASN A 321 14.41 -3.50 -9.67
CA ASN A 321 13.43 -3.18 -10.71
C ASN A 321 12.05 -3.79 -10.40
N ILE A 322 11.61 -3.65 -9.14
CA ILE A 322 10.30 -4.15 -8.71
C ILE A 322 9.20 -3.38 -9.41
N LYS A 323 8.23 -4.10 -9.96
CA LYS A 323 7.12 -3.51 -10.73
C LYS A 323 5.78 -4.04 -10.25
N SER A 324 4.82 -3.12 -10.20
CA SER A 324 3.41 -3.47 -10.08
C SER A 324 2.84 -3.81 -11.45
N GLN A 325 1.94 -4.79 -11.52
CA GLN A 325 1.09 -4.98 -12.68
C GLN A 325 0.07 -3.84 -12.72
N LEU A 326 0.09 -3.05 -13.80
CA LEU A 326 -0.74 -1.85 -13.92
C LEU A 326 -1.79 -1.97 -15.02
N THR A 327 -3.00 -1.52 -14.70
CA THR A 327 -4.00 -1.08 -15.69
C THR A 327 -3.99 0.44 -15.69
N ILE A 328 -3.51 1.05 -16.78
CA ILE A 328 -3.41 2.50 -16.91
C ILE A 328 -4.67 3.02 -17.59
N LEU A 329 -5.33 3.99 -16.97
CA LEU A 329 -6.49 4.70 -17.52
C LEU A 329 -6.15 6.18 -17.76
N PRO A 330 -6.61 6.79 -18.86
CA PRO A 330 -6.53 8.23 -19.02
C PRO A 330 -7.52 8.93 -18.05
N PHE A 331 -7.28 10.21 -17.77
CA PHE A 331 -8.08 11.02 -16.86
C PHE A 331 -9.58 10.96 -17.15
N GLU A 332 -9.96 11.01 -18.42
CA GLU A 332 -11.35 11.01 -18.89
C GLU A 332 -12.11 9.71 -18.56
N ARG A 333 -11.38 8.64 -18.25
CA ARG A 333 -11.93 7.33 -17.89
C ARG A 333 -12.09 7.13 -16.37
N ILE A 334 -11.80 8.14 -15.54
CA ILE A 334 -12.02 8.05 -14.08
C ILE A 334 -13.47 7.66 -13.73
N PRO A 335 -14.53 8.13 -14.41
CA PRO A 335 -15.89 7.68 -14.12
C PRO A 335 -16.11 6.17 -14.26
N ASP A 336 -15.30 5.47 -15.07
CA ASP A 336 -15.38 4.02 -15.29
C ASP A 336 -14.52 3.21 -14.29
N ILE A 337 -13.76 3.86 -13.41
CA ILE A 337 -12.69 3.22 -12.63
C ILE A 337 -13.22 2.14 -11.69
N VAL A 338 -14.39 2.36 -11.08
CA VAL A 338 -15.02 1.38 -10.19
C VAL A 338 -15.40 0.13 -10.96
N ARG A 339 -16.02 0.29 -12.14
CA ARG A 339 -16.38 -0.84 -13.00
C ARG A 339 -15.15 -1.64 -13.41
N THR A 340 -14.04 -0.97 -13.74
CA THR A 340 -12.76 -1.63 -14.08
C THR A 340 -12.18 -2.37 -12.88
N TYR A 341 -12.28 -1.79 -11.68
CA TYR A 341 -11.78 -2.40 -10.44
C TYR A 341 -12.57 -3.64 -10.00
N GLU A 342 -13.89 -3.62 -10.22
CA GLU A 342 -14.80 -4.72 -9.85
C GLU A 342 -14.87 -5.82 -10.92
N ASP A 343 -14.22 -5.66 -12.06
CA ASP A 343 -14.13 -6.70 -13.07
C ASP A 343 -13.38 -7.93 -12.49
N SER A 344 -13.97 -9.11 -12.65
CA SER A 344 -13.41 -10.36 -12.14
C SER A 344 -12.04 -10.72 -12.76
N ALA A 345 -11.76 -10.22 -13.96
CA ALA A 345 -10.49 -10.40 -14.65
C ALA A 345 -9.42 -9.38 -14.22
N PHE A 346 -9.78 -8.37 -13.42
CA PHE A 346 -8.84 -7.34 -12.97
C PHE A 346 -7.73 -7.91 -12.10
N GLN A 347 -6.50 -7.52 -12.38
CA GLN A 347 -5.30 -7.92 -11.64
C GLN A 347 -4.38 -6.71 -11.39
N GLY A 348 -3.69 -6.73 -10.26
CA GLY A 348 -2.68 -5.71 -9.95
C GLY A 348 -3.28 -4.41 -9.43
N ARG A 349 -2.93 -3.28 -10.05
CA ARG A 349 -3.30 -1.92 -9.63
C ARG A 349 -3.85 -1.11 -10.80
N ILE A 350 -4.82 -0.24 -10.53
CA ILE A 350 -5.27 0.78 -11.49
C ILE A 350 -4.51 2.07 -11.19
N VAL A 351 -4.01 2.69 -12.23
CA VAL A 351 -3.38 4.02 -12.19
C VAL A 351 -4.03 4.91 -13.23
N VAL A 352 -4.43 6.09 -12.83
CA VAL A 352 -4.85 7.15 -13.74
C VAL A 352 -3.64 7.95 -14.15
N GLN A 353 -3.36 8.01 -15.44
CA GLN A 353 -2.35 8.89 -16.01
C GLN A 353 -2.99 10.24 -16.32
N LEU A 354 -2.58 11.27 -15.58
CA LEU A 354 -3.08 12.64 -15.76
C LEU A 354 -2.25 13.41 -16.79
N LEU A 355 -0.96 13.11 -16.85
CA LEU A 355 0.00 13.73 -17.76
C LEU A 355 0.98 12.65 -18.27
N ASP A 356 1.60 12.89 -19.41
CA ASP A 356 2.65 12.01 -19.93
C ASP A 356 3.85 11.94 -18.96
N GLU A 357 4.55 10.80 -18.93
CA GLU A 357 5.76 10.65 -18.13
C GLU A 357 6.86 11.60 -18.64
N VAL A 358 7.55 12.27 -17.71
CA VAL A 358 8.65 13.21 -17.97
C VAL A 358 9.99 12.48 -17.85
#